data_7e75a280f7ab7566fc9cf13cb75318a9
#
_entry.id   7e75a280f7ab7566fc9cf13cb75318a9
#
_cell.length_a   1.000
_cell.length_b   1.000
_cell.length_c   1.000
_cell.angle_alpha   90.00
_cell.angle_beta   90.00
_cell.angle_gamma   90.00
#
_symmetry.space_group_name_H-M   'P 1'
#
loop_
_entity.id
_entity.type
_entity.pdbx_description
1 polymer ?
#
loop_
_entity_poly.entity_id
_entity_poly.type
_entity_poly.pdbx_seq_one_letter_code
_entity_poly.pdbx_strand_id
1 'polypeptide(L)'
;MASGISLESILSPQISKVTKTTDNLIITIYGYGGLGKTPVATQMEKPYYLAFGKSGLSGLNNVPFMPVMSWSEFKNLNKILCARKNYEALHQQYHTLILDEMEVLYKYCEEYVASTNNVQKIKDGNGGYGLWGDLKDEWEKEMLRLIGSGFCVVFILHAMANDDGKVMPVGDQKRMLPILLNHSEIIGYVKGNGVNPETGRSIHSSLMLAGTDEYFARTRNEYFDPYIPDFTAENL
;
A
#
# COMPACT_ATOMS: atom_id res chain seq x y z
N MET A 1 -9.56 -16.30 -24.54
CA MET A 1 -10.13 -15.57 -25.69
C MET A 1 -10.45 -14.18 -25.18
N ALA A 2 -9.84 -13.16 -25.72
CA ALA A 2 -10.23 -11.79 -25.39
C ALA A 2 -11.66 -11.60 -25.91
N SER A 3 -12.61 -11.28 -25.01
CA SER A 3 -13.96 -10.88 -25.41
C SER A 3 -13.80 -9.58 -26.19
N GLY A 4 -13.96 -9.64 -27.51
CA GLY A 4 -13.91 -8.46 -28.36
C GLY A 4 -14.98 -7.47 -27.91
N ILE A 5 -14.62 -6.19 -27.80
CA ILE A 5 -15.58 -5.11 -27.57
C ILE A 5 -16.54 -5.11 -28.75
N SER A 6 -17.83 -5.27 -28.49
CA SER A 6 -18.90 -5.23 -29.49
C SER A 6 -19.66 -3.91 -29.42
N LEU A 7 -20.33 -3.52 -30.50
CA LEU A 7 -21.21 -2.35 -30.51
C LEU A 7 -22.29 -2.47 -29.41
N GLU A 8 -22.83 -3.68 -29.24
CA GLU A 8 -23.86 -3.97 -28.25
C GLU A 8 -23.37 -3.74 -26.81
N SER A 9 -22.10 -4.10 -26.50
CA SER A 9 -21.48 -3.83 -25.20
C SER A 9 -21.26 -2.33 -24.94
N ILE A 10 -21.07 -1.54 -26.00
CA ILE A 10 -20.95 -0.08 -25.91
C ILE A 10 -22.30 0.59 -25.71
N LEU A 11 -23.34 0.07 -26.35
CA LEU A 11 -24.71 0.61 -26.24
C LEU A 11 -25.41 0.21 -24.93
N SER A 12 -24.91 -0.82 -24.24
CA SER A 12 -25.42 -1.29 -22.95
C SER A 12 -24.30 -1.26 -21.89
N PRO A 13 -23.75 -0.09 -21.53
CA PRO A 13 -22.65 0.01 -20.60
C PRO A 13 -23.06 -0.40 -19.20
N GLN A 14 -22.12 -0.96 -18.47
CA GLN A 14 -22.28 -1.13 -17.01
C GLN A 14 -22.28 0.23 -16.34
N ILE A 15 -23.26 0.46 -15.45
CA ILE A 15 -23.33 1.69 -14.65
C ILE A 15 -22.63 1.43 -13.33
N SER A 16 -21.60 2.20 -13.03
CA SER A 16 -20.93 2.15 -11.74
C SER A 16 -21.89 2.58 -10.63
N LYS A 17 -21.84 1.87 -9.51
CA LYS A 17 -22.53 2.28 -8.27
C LYS A 17 -21.46 2.42 -7.19
N VAL A 18 -21.51 3.51 -6.46
CA VAL A 18 -20.68 3.66 -5.26
C VAL A 18 -21.24 2.70 -4.19
N THR A 19 -20.39 1.83 -3.68
CA THR A 19 -20.73 0.85 -2.65
C THR A 19 -19.90 1.11 -1.40
N LYS A 20 -20.44 0.81 -0.23
CA LYS A 20 -19.73 0.86 1.05
C LYS A 20 -18.98 -0.45 1.32
N THR A 21 -18.33 -1.01 0.31
CA THR A 21 -17.55 -2.23 0.46
C THR A 21 -16.07 -1.92 0.34
N THR A 22 -15.25 -2.73 0.97
CA THR A 22 -13.79 -2.69 0.84
C THR A 22 -13.29 -3.55 -0.32
N ASP A 23 -14.19 -4.14 -1.12
CA ASP A 23 -13.83 -4.93 -2.30
C ASP A 23 -13.05 -4.09 -3.31
N ASN A 24 -11.92 -4.59 -3.77
CA ASN A 24 -11.01 -3.92 -4.71
C ASN A 24 -10.50 -2.54 -4.26
N LEU A 25 -10.63 -2.21 -2.99
CA LEU A 25 -10.20 -0.91 -2.48
C LEU A 25 -8.68 -0.86 -2.36
N ILE A 26 -8.08 0.20 -2.87
CA ILE A 26 -6.64 0.45 -2.70
C ILE A 26 -6.48 1.56 -1.67
N ILE A 27 -5.78 1.23 -0.59
CA ILE A 27 -5.60 2.11 0.57
C ILE A 27 -4.11 2.34 0.79
N THR A 28 -3.71 3.58 0.93
CA THR A 28 -2.39 3.95 1.45
C THR A 28 -2.53 4.57 2.83
N ILE A 29 -1.89 3.97 3.83
CA ILE A 29 -1.85 4.49 5.20
C ILE A 29 -0.39 4.84 5.52
N TYR A 30 -0.15 6.05 6.00
CA TYR A 30 1.19 6.45 6.38
C TYR A 30 1.19 7.24 7.71
N GLY A 31 2.32 7.25 8.39
CA GLY A 31 2.47 7.92 9.68
C GLY A 31 3.78 7.54 10.35
N TYR A 32 4.14 8.22 11.42
CA TYR A 32 5.35 7.91 12.20
C TYR A 32 5.26 6.52 12.84
N GLY A 33 6.42 5.97 13.24
CA GLY A 33 6.48 4.68 13.92
C GLY A 33 5.67 4.64 15.21
N GLY A 34 5.12 3.47 15.57
CA GLY A 34 4.41 3.25 16.83
C GLY A 34 2.98 3.79 16.91
N LEU A 35 2.40 4.28 15.81
CA LEU A 35 1.05 4.86 15.77
C LEU A 35 -0.08 3.85 15.49
N GLY A 36 0.21 2.55 15.48
CA GLY A 36 -0.82 1.51 15.34
C GLY A 36 -1.22 1.16 13.91
N LYS A 37 -0.49 1.62 12.88
CA LYS A 37 -0.81 1.33 11.46
C LYS A 37 -0.98 -0.17 11.19
N THR A 38 0.05 -0.96 11.48
CA THR A 38 0.06 -2.40 11.25
C THR A 38 -0.99 -3.14 12.10
N PRO A 39 -1.10 -2.92 13.41
CA PRO A 39 -2.15 -3.53 14.23
C PRO A 39 -3.57 -3.26 13.72
N VAL A 40 -3.86 -2.05 13.26
CA VAL A 40 -5.19 -1.71 12.73
C VAL A 40 -5.43 -2.40 11.38
N ALA A 41 -4.48 -2.30 10.46
CA ALA A 41 -4.62 -2.94 9.14
C ALA A 41 -4.81 -4.46 9.24
N THR A 42 -4.11 -5.12 10.18
CA THR A 42 -4.21 -6.58 10.36
C THR A 42 -5.51 -7.05 11.03
N GLN A 43 -6.37 -6.15 11.46
CA GLN A 43 -7.72 -6.46 11.95
C GLN A 43 -8.81 -6.26 10.88
N MET A 44 -8.46 -5.82 9.67
CA MET A 44 -9.38 -5.76 8.55
C MET A 44 -9.89 -7.15 8.15
N GLU A 45 -10.88 -7.21 7.27
CA GLU A 45 -11.50 -8.48 6.86
C GLU A 45 -10.49 -9.45 6.23
N LYS A 46 -10.41 -10.69 6.77
CA LYS A 46 -9.57 -11.79 6.27
C LYS A 46 -8.17 -11.32 5.82
N PRO A 47 -7.36 -10.75 6.73
CA PRO A 47 -6.09 -10.14 6.37
C PRO A 47 -5.05 -11.19 5.96
N TYR A 48 -4.20 -10.85 5.00
CA TYR A 48 -2.97 -11.54 4.67
C TYR A 48 -1.81 -10.56 4.67
N TYR A 49 -0.89 -10.71 5.60
CA TYR A 49 0.17 -9.76 5.86
C TYR A 49 1.46 -10.15 5.13
N LEU A 50 1.96 -9.27 4.28
CA LEU A 50 3.25 -9.42 3.61
C LEU A 50 4.30 -8.63 4.36
N ALA A 51 5.19 -9.34 5.06
CA ALA A 51 6.21 -8.76 5.91
C ALA A 51 7.50 -8.53 5.11
N PHE A 52 7.92 -7.29 4.97
CA PHE A 52 9.19 -6.93 4.36
C PHE A 52 10.21 -6.62 5.45
N GLY A 53 11.34 -7.32 5.42
CA GLY A 53 12.36 -7.18 6.48
C GLY A 53 11.98 -7.88 7.78
N LYS A 54 12.49 -7.33 8.89
CA LYS A 54 12.32 -7.92 10.24
C LYS A 54 11.31 -7.17 11.13
N SER A 55 10.76 -6.07 10.63
CA SER A 55 9.86 -5.22 11.42
C SER A 55 8.40 -5.70 11.37
N GLY A 56 7.62 -5.29 12.35
CA GLY A 56 6.16 -5.48 12.37
C GLY A 56 5.64 -6.80 12.93
N LEU A 57 6.41 -7.88 12.96
CA LEU A 57 5.91 -9.20 13.39
C LEU A 57 5.75 -9.35 14.90
N SER A 58 6.55 -8.67 15.70
CA SER A 58 6.59 -8.84 17.16
C SER A 58 5.32 -8.39 17.91
N GLY A 59 4.49 -7.59 17.27
CA GLY A 59 3.22 -7.08 17.84
C GLY A 59 1.97 -7.74 17.26
N LEU A 60 2.11 -8.71 16.35
CA LEU A 60 0.97 -9.37 15.68
C LEU A 60 0.65 -10.71 16.33
N ASN A 61 -0.64 -10.93 16.58
CA ASN A 61 -1.14 -12.20 17.14
C ASN A 61 -2.20 -12.78 16.20
N ASN A 62 -2.04 -14.05 15.83
CA ASN A 62 -2.97 -14.79 14.97
C ASN A 62 -3.26 -14.19 13.58
N VAL A 63 -2.29 -13.50 13.00
CA VAL A 63 -2.41 -12.93 11.64
C VAL A 63 -1.69 -13.85 10.66
N PRO A 64 -2.36 -14.35 9.60
CA PRO A 64 -1.68 -15.04 8.51
C PRO A 64 -0.67 -14.11 7.86
N PHE A 65 0.59 -14.56 7.72
CA PHE A 65 1.63 -13.72 7.13
C PHE A 65 2.58 -14.52 6.23
N MET A 66 3.25 -13.81 5.33
CA MET A 66 4.33 -14.31 4.49
C MET A 66 5.54 -13.39 4.61
N PRO A 67 6.69 -13.90 5.10
CA PRO A 67 7.93 -13.14 5.03
C PRO A 67 8.42 -13.08 3.58
N VAL A 68 8.81 -11.91 3.14
CA VAL A 68 9.35 -11.64 1.80
C VAL A 68 10.67 -10.90 1.97
N MET A 69 11.77 -11.53 1.58
CA MET A 69 13.11 -11.05 1.86
C MET A 69 13.84 -10.55 0.60
N SER A 70 13.20 -10.59 -0.56
CA SER A 70 13.77 -10.11 -1.82
C SER A 70 12.67 -9.74 -2.83
N TRP A 71 13.04 -8.93 -3.81
CA TRP A 71 12.15 -8.60 -4.93
C TRP A 71 11.76 -9.83 -5.76
N SER A 72 12.66 -10.78 -5.94
CA SER A 72 12.37 -12.02 -6.67
C SER A 72 11.30 -12.86 -5.96
N GLU A 73 11.36 -12.96 -4.64
CA GLU A 73 10.32 -13.64 -3.84
C GLU A 73 9.00 -12.90 -3.94
N PHE A 74 9.00 -11.56 -3.84
CA PHE A 74 7.80 -10.76 -4.03
C PHE A 74 7.18 -10.99 -5.41
N LYS A 75 7.96 -10.96 -6.49
CA LYS A 75 7.47 -11.23 -7.85
C LYS A 75 6.82 -12.60 -7.99
N ASN A 76 7.42 -13.63 -7.39
CA ASN A 76 6.86 -14.97 -7.42
C ASN A 76 5.55 -15.06 -6.65
N LEU A 77 5.50 -14.49 -5.45
CA LEU A 77 4.30 -14.40 -4.65
C LEU A 77 3.19 -13.62 -5.38
N ASN A 78 3.52 -12.45 -5.92
CA ASN A 78 2.61 -11.59 -6.64
C ASN A 78 2.00 -12.29 -7.88
N LYS A 79 2.79 -13.08 -8.62
CA LYS A 79 2.29 -13.92 -9.71
C LYS A 79 1.26 -14.95 -9.24
N ILE A 80 1.45 -15.52 -8.06
CA ILE A 80 0.51 -16.52 -7.48
C ILE A 80 -0.77 -15.83 -7.02
N LEU A 81 -0.64 -14.72 -6.29
CA LEU A 81 -1.78 -13.94 -5.76
C LEU A 81 -2.67 -13.41 -6.89
N CYS A 82 -2.06 -12.93 -7.98
CA CYS A 82 -2.78 -12.30 -9.09
C CYS A 82 -3.13 -13.29 -10.23
N ALA A 83 -2.85 -14.58 -10.08
CA ALA A 83 -3.16 -15.56 -11.11
C ALA A 83 -4.65 -15.88 -11.14
N ARG A 84 -5.32 -15.66 -12.28
CA ARG A 84 -6.75 -15.91 -12.46
C ARG A 84 -7.20 -17.32 -12.02
N LYS A 85 -6.35 -18.33 -12.24
CA LYS A 85 -6.64 -19.71 -11.83
C LYS A 85 -6.71 -19.91 -10.30
N ASN A 86 -6.10 -19.00 -9.52
CA ASN A 86 -6.07 -19.05 -8.06
C ASN A 86 -7.10 -18.11 -7.42
N TYR A 87 -7.80 -17.30 -8.24
CA TYR A 87 -8.65 -16.21 -7.78
C TYR A 87 -9.68 -16.68 -6.75
N GLU A 88 -10.51 -17.66 -7.10
CA GLU A 88 -11.59 -18.14 -6.21
C GLU A 88 -11.05 -18.69 -4.89
N ALA A 89 -10.03 -19.54 -4.94
CA ALA A 89 -9.45 -20.15 -3.74
C ALA A 89 -8.83 -19.11 -2.79
N LEU A 90 -8.12 -18.12 -3.36
CA LEU A 90 -7.49 -17.08 -2.57
C LEU A 90 -8.50 -16.09 -1.98
N HIS A 91 -9.50 -15.65 -2.74
CA HIS A 91 -10.52 -14.71 -2.28
C HIS A 91 -11.53 -15.32 -1.29
N GLN A 92 -11.69 -16.65 -1.28
CA GLN A 92 -12.43 -17.34 -0.20
C GLN A 92 -11.71 -17.23 1.15
N GLN A 93 -10.37 -17.26 1.12
CA GLN A 93 -9.55 -17.29 2.32
C GLN A 93 -9.09 -15.91 2.78
N TYR A 94 -8.73 -15.02 1.84
CA TYR A 94 -8.18 -13.70 2.10
C TYR A 94 -9.01 -12.64 1.37
N HIS A 95 -9.23 -11.52 2.03
CA HIS A 95 -9.88 -10.35 1.45
C HIS A 95 -8.92 -9.17 1.32
N THR A 96 -8.10 -8.96 2.35
CA THR A 96 -7.20 -7.81 2.46
C THR A 96 -5.74 -8.23 2.39
N LEU A 97 -4.99 -7.69 1.44
CA LEU A 97 -3.53 -7.82 1.36
C LEU A 97 -2.88 -6.60 2.01
N ILE A 98 -2.03 -6.83 3.00
CA ILE A 98 -1.34 -5.77 3.73
C ILE A 98 0.14 -5.83 3.40
N LEU A 99 0.68 -4.77 2.83
CA LEU A 99 2.08 -4.63 2.46
C LEU A 99 2.77 -3.62 3.39
N ASP A 100 3.64 -4.10 4.25
CA ASP A 100 4.33 -3.32 5.28
C ASP A 100 5.82 -3.75 5.38
N GLU A 101 6.78 -2.95 5.19
CA GLU A 101 6.93 -1.52 4.90
C GLU A 101 7.24 -1.34 3.40
N MET A 102 6.55 -0.47 2.71
CA MET A 102 6.71 -0.30 1.25
C MET A 102 8.08 0.25 0.86
N GLU A 103 8.73 1.03 1.74
CA GLU A 103 10.08 1.55 1.54
C GLU A 103 11.12 0.42 1.47
N VAL A 104 10.94 -0.61 2.28
CA VAL A 104 11.81 -1.81 2.27
C VAL A 104 11.60 -2.61 1.00
N LEU A 105 10.34 -2.79 0.58
CA LEU A 105 10.05 -3.47 -0.68
C LEU A 105 10.63 -2.74 -1.88
N TYR A 106 10.55 -1.40 -1.90
CA TYR A 106 11.14 -0.60 -2.97
C TYR A 106 12.66 -0.75 -3.03
N LYS A 107 13.33 -0.79 -1.87
CA LYS A 107 14.76 -1.07 -1.80
C LYS A 107 15.12 -2.44 -2.38
N TYR A 108 14.31 -3.47 -2.13
CA TYR A 108 14.50 -4.78 -2.77
C TYR A 108 14.39 -4.70 -4.30
N CYS A 109 13.48 -3.85 -4.81
CA CYS A 109 13.39 -3.59 -6.26
C CYS A 109 14.66 -2.92 -6.80
N GLU A 110 15.19 -1.90 -6.10
CA GLU A 110 16.45 -1.26 -6.47
C GLU A 110 17.63 -2.26 -6.53
N GLU A 111 17.77 -3.08 -5.49
CA GLU A 111 18.83 -4.10 -5.41
C GLU A 111 18.68 -5.15 -6.54
N TYR A 112 17.45 -5.55 -6.85
CA TYR A 112 17.15 -6.47 -7.95
C TYR A 112 17.53 -5.88 -9.31
N VAL A 113 17.10 -4.65 -9.61
CA VAL A 113 17.41 -4.00 -10.90
C VAL A 113 18.92 -3.75 -11.04
N ALA A 114 19.59 -3.32 -9.99
CA ALA A 114 21.03 -3.16 -10.00
C ALA A 114 21.76 -4.49 -10.26
N SER A 115 21.39 -5.55 -9.56
CA SER A 115 22.02 -6.87 -9.70
C SER A 115 21.80 -7.51 -11.07
N THR A 116 20.60 -7.38 -11.63
CA THR A 116 20.29 -7.92 -12.98
C THR A 116 21.03 -7.19 -14.09
N ASN A 117 21.48 -5.97 -13.84
CA ASN A 117 22.30 -5.19 -14.76
C ASN A 117 23.81 -5.22 -14.40
N ASN A 118 24.22 -6.11 -13.49
CA ASN A 118 25.61 -6.27 -13.07
C ASN A 118 26.28 -4.99 -12.54
N VAL A 119 25.52 -4.15 -11.83
CA VAL A 119 26.01 -2.95 -11.14
C VAL A 119 25.71 -3.03 -9.65
N GLN A 120 26.46 -2.28 -8.83
CA GLN A 120 26.26 -2.25 -7.39
C GLN A 120 25.08 -1.36 -6.98
N LYS A 121 24.88 -0.28 -7.70
CA LYS A 121 23.82 0.71 -7.42
C LYS A 121 23.16 1.16 -8.72
N ILE A 122 21.89 1.54 -8.62
CA ILE A 122 21.09 2.07 -9.75
C ILE A 122 21.84 3.19 -10.50
N LYS A 123 22.46 4.11 -9.79
CA LYS A 123 23.18 5.25 -10.37
C LYS A 123 24.41 4.87 -11.22
N ASP A 124 24.99 3.68 -10.98
CA ASP A 124 26.22 3.24 -11.64
C ASP A 124 25.95 2.57 -12.99
N GLY A 125 24.68 2.30 -13.31
CA GLY A 125 24.29 1.68 -14.57
C GLY A 125 24.22 2.66 -15.74
N ASN A 126 24.03 2.10 -16.93
CA ASN A 126 23.84 2.85 -18.18
C ASN A 126 24.92 3.93 -18.42
N GLY A 127 26.20 3.54 -18.23
CA GLY A 127 27.31 4.46 -18.42
C GLY A 127 27.38 5.62 -17.42
N GLY A 128 26.77 5.48 -16.23
CA GLY A 128 26.71 6.51 -15.20
C GLY A 128 25.42 7.37 -15.23
N TYR A 129 24.54 7.18 -16.20
CA TYR A 129 23.23 7.85 -16.24
C TYR A 129 22.18 7.21 -15.31
N GLY A 130 22.45 5.99 -14.85
CA GLY A 130 21.59 5.23 -13.96
C GLY A 130 20.50 4.41 -14.65
N LEU A 131 19.96 3.45 -13.92
CA LEU A 131 18.89 2.54 -14.34
C LEU A 131 17.52 3.02 -13.82
N TRP A 132 17.31 4.31 -13.79
CA TRP A 132 16.12 4.91 -13.16
C TRP A 132 14.83 4.62 -13.92
N GLY A 133 14.90 4.46 -15.25
CA GLY A 133 13.78 4.03 -16.08
C GLY A 133 13.41 2.59 -15.81
N ASP A 134 14.40 1.69 -15.85
CA ASP A 134 14.22 0.25 -15.61
C ASP A 134 13.65 -0.02 -14.22
N LEU A 135 14.12 0.73 -13.20
CA LEU A 135 13.61 0.64 -11.85
C LEU A 135 12.13 1.05 -11.78
N LYS A 136 11.78 2.17 -12.42
CA LYS A 136 10.40 2.65 -12.47
C LYS A 136 9.50 1.64 -13.14
N ASP A 137 9.89 1.14 -14.30
CA ASP A 137 9.08 0.20 -15.09
C ASP A 137 8.89 -1.14 -14.37
N GLU A 138 9.94 -1.65 -13.72
CA GLU A 138 9.87 -2.89 -12.93
C GLU A 138 8.94 -2.73 -11.71
N TRP A 139 9.05 -1.60 -10.99
CA TRP A 139 8.19 -1.27 -9.87
C TRP A 139 6.73 -1.13 -10.28
N GLU A 140 6.46 -0.27 -11.27
CA GLU A 140 5.09 -0.01 -11.75
C GLU A 140 4.41 -1.28 -12.26
N LYS A 141 5.13 -2.12 -12.99
CA LYS A 141 4.61 -3.40 -13.51
C LYS A 141 4.09 -4.31 -12.41
N GLU A 142 4.84 -4.48 -11.32
CA GLU A 142 4.43 -5.38 -10.24
C GLU A 142 3.35 -4.74 -9.36
N MET A 143 3.40 -3.44 -9.12
CA MET A 143 2.35 -2.72 -8.38
C MET A 143 1.03 -2.72 -9.14
N LEU A 144 1.02 -2.45 -10.46
CA LEU A 144 -0.20 -2.50 -11.28
C LEU A 144 -0.81 -3.90 -11.32
N ARG A 145 0.03 -4.95 -11.34
CA ARG A 145 -0.46 -6.33 -11.24
C ARG A 145 -1.21 -6.56 -9.93
N LEU A 146 -0.63 -6.10 -8.80
CA LEU A 146 -1.23 -6.24 -7.48
C LEU A 146 -2.51 -5.41 -7.34
N ILE A 147 -2.49 -4.16 -7.77
CA ILE A 147 -3.66 -3.26 -7.78
C ILE A 147 -4.81 -3.87 -8.57
N GLY A 148 -4.53 -4.54 -9.70
CA GLY A 148 -5.52 -5.23 -10.51
C GLY A 148 -5.90 -6.63 -10.03
N SER A 149 -5.50 -7.05 -8.82
CA SER A 149 -5.71 -8.42 -8.31
C SER A 149 -7.13 -8.72 -7.86
N GLY A 150 -7.91 -7.69 -7.54
CA GLY A 150 -9.26 -7.84 -6.97
C GLY A 150 -9.30 -7.87 -5.44
N PHE A 151 -8.16 -7.91 -4.76
CA PHE A 151 -8.09 -7.76 -3.30
C PHE A 151 -8.29 -6.31 -2.86
N CYS A 152 -8.75 -6.12 -1.62
CA CYS A 152 -8.46 -4.90 -0.89
C CYS A 152 -6.95 -4.87 -0.62
N VAL A 153 -6.25 -3.81 -1.04
CA VAL A 153 -4.79 -3.70 -0.87
C VAL A 153 -4.46 -2.51 0.01
N VAL A 154 -3.74 -2.77 1.10
CA VAL A 154 -3.30 -1.75 2.05
C VAL A 154 -1.78 -1.59 1.97
N PHE A 155 -1.33 -0.44 1.50
CA PHE A 155 0.08 -0.04 1.52
C PHE A 155 0.37 0.73 2.80
N ILE A 156 1.35 0.27 3.58
CA ILE A 156 1.79 0.95 4.80
C ILE A 156 3.16 1.59 4.56
N LEU A 157 3.25 2.89 4.88
CA LEU A 157 4.48 3.68 4.76
C LEU A 157 4.77 4.45 6.07
N HIS A 158 6.03 4.83 6.22
CA HIS A 158 6.39 5.81 7.23
C HIS A 158 6.08 7.24 6.77
N ALA A 159 6.09 8.17 7.72
CA ALA A 159 5.94 9.60 7.48
C ALA A 159 7.27 10.32 7.60
N MET A 160 7.44 11.38 6.81
CA MET A 160 8.51 12.36 6.95
C MET A 160 7.97 13.77 6.68
N ALA A 161 8.56 14.78 7.29
CA ALA A 161 8.34 16.16 6.87
C ALA A 161 9.20 16.45 5.63
N ASN A 162 8.62 17.11 4.62
CA ASN A 162 9.37 17.65 3.49
C ASN A 162 10.06 18.98 3.88
N ASP A 163 10.76 19.60 2.93
CA ASP A 163 11.50 20.85 3.15
C ASP A 163 10.60 22.02 3.60
N ASP A 164 9.31 22.00 3.21
CA ASP A 164 8.30 23.01 3.60
C ASP A 164 7.64 22.66 4.96
N GLY A 165 8.07 21.58 5.61
CA GLY A 165 7.50 21.10 6.87
C GLY A 165 6.21 20.28 6.73
N LYS A 166 5.70 20.06 5.52
CA LYS A 166 4.51 19.26 5.27
C LYS A 166 4.82 17.76 5.43
N VAL A 167 3.97 17.07 6.19
CA VAL A 167 4.10 15.63 6.43
C VAL A 167 3.63 14.85 5.20
N MET A 168 4.50 14.00 4.67
CA MET A 168 4.31 13.20 3.47
C MET A 168 4.69 11.74 3.73
N PRO A 169 4.19 10.78 2.94
CA PRO A 169 4.71 9.42 2.98
C PRO A 169 6.18 9.38 2.53
N VAL A 170 6.97 8.54 3.20
CA VAL A 170 8.38 8.28 2.84
C VAL A 170 8.43 7.49 1.53
N GLY A 171 9.35 7.86 0.64
CA GLY A 171 9.60 7.13 -0.59
C GLY A 171 10.08 8.02 -1.73
N ASP A 172 10.51 7.41 -2.83
CA ASP A 172 10.89 8.12 -4.05
C ASP A 172 9.66 8.80 -4.67
N GLN A 173 9.66 10.14 -4.63
CA GLN A 173 8.57 11.00 -5.11
C GLN A 173 8.33 10.90 -6.63
N LYS A 174 9.29 10.39 -7.39
CA LYS A 174 9.23 10.33 -8.85
C LYS A 174 8.91 8.93 -9.38
N ARG A 175 9.25 7.87 -8.62
CA ARG A 175 9.21 6.49 -9.14
C ARG A 175 8.38 5.54 -8.27
N MET A 176 8.51 5.64 -6.93
CA MET A 176 7.82 4.76 -6.00
C MET A 176 6.40 5.25 -5.70
N LEU A 177 6.28 6.47 -5.18
CA LEU A 177 5.02 6.99 -4.63
C LEU A 177 3.94 7.25 -5.68
N PRO A 178 4.24 7.73 -6.91
CA PRO A 178 3.18 8.08 -7.86
C PRO A 178 2.23 6.92 -8.16
N ILE A 179 2.75 5.70 -8.34
CA ILE A 179 1.90 4.55 -8.65
C ILE A 179 1.00 4.17 -7.45
N LEU A 180 1.51 4.23 -6.23
CA LEU A 180 0.76 3.91 -5.02
C LEU A 180 -0.33 4.97 -4.77
N LEU A 181 0.06 6.24 -4.74
CA LEU A 181 -0.83 7.34 -4.39
C LEU A 181 -1.89 7.61 -5.47
N ASN A 182 -1.55 7.49 -6.76
CA ASN A 182 -2.50 7.73 -7.83
C ASN A 182 -3.59 6.67 -7.92
N HIS A 183 -3.29 5.42 -7.54
CA HIS A 183 -4.26 4.33 -7.56
C HIS A 183 -5.01 4.14 -6.24
N SER A 184 -4.56 4.78 -5.15
CA SER A 184 -5.29 4.71 -3.88
C SER A 184 -6.58 5.54 -3.92
N GLU A 185 -7.69 4.93 -3.55
CA GLU A 185 -8.95 5.62 -3.26
C GLU A 185 -8.86 6.37 -1.94
N ILE A 186 -8.13 5.79 -0.98
CA ILE A 186 -7.90 6.37 0.34
C ILE A 186 -6.40 6.56 0.56
N ILE A 187 -6.00 7.77 0.92
CA ILE A 187 -4.66 8.09 1.41
C ILE A 187 -4.84 8.71 2.78
N GLY A 188 -4.53 7.93 3.82
CA GLY A 188 -4.73 8.31 5.21
C GLY A 188 -3.44 8.63 5.92
N TYR A 189 -3.41 9.78 6.58
CA TYR A 189 -2.33 10.14 7.51
C TYR A 189 -2.72 9.77 8.93
N VAL A 190 -1.95 8.89 9.56
CA VAL A 190 -2.13 8.51 10.97
C VAL A 190 -1.39 9.49 11.84
N LYS A 191 -2.15 10.29 12.62
CA LYS A 191 -1.66 11.32 13.51
C LYS A 191 -1.71 10.82 14.96
N GLY A 192 -0.58 10.90 15.67
CA GLY A 192 -0.52 10.58 17.09
C GLY A 192 -1.17 11.65 17.94
N ASN A 193 -1.95 11.24 18.94
CA ASN A 193 -2.65 12.12 19.88
C ASN A 193 -1.92 12.28 21.23
N GLY A 194 -0.68 11.75 21.32
CA GLY A 194 0.16 11.86 22.51
C GLY A 194 -0.22 10.88 23.61
N VAL A 195 0.01 11.29 24.84
CA VAL A 195 -0.16 10.48 26.05
C VAL A 195 -1.16 11.17 26.98
N ASN A 196 -2.07 10.40 27.55
CA ASN A 196 -2.98 10.89 28.58
C ASN A 196 -2.15 11.26 29.85
N PRO A 197 -2.19 12.52 30.27
CA PRO A 197 -1.34 12.99 31.41
C PRO A 197 -1.69 12.36 32.74
N GLU A 198 -2.94 11.88 32.89
CA GLU A 198 -3.39 11.29 34.17
C GLU A 198 -3.02 9.81 34.27
N THR A 199 -3.09 9.08 33.16
CA THR A 199 -2.88 7.61 33.15
C THR A 199 -1.50 7.21 32.63
N GLY A 200 -0.77 8.10 31.96
CA GLY A 200 0.50 7.80 31.28
C GLY A 200 0.36 6.88 30.07
N ARG A 201 -0.85 6.58 29.63
CA ARG A 201 -1.11 5.70 28.48
C ARG A 201 -1.20 6.49 27.19
N SER A 202 -0.74 5.89 26.08
CA SER A 202 -0.92 6.46 24.75
C SER A 202 -2.42 6.62 24.45
N ILE A 203 -2.78 7.77 23.91
CA ILE A 203 -4.12 8.01 23.34
C ILE A 203 -4.14 7.38 21.94
N HIS A 204 -5.27 6.79 21.55
CA HIS A 204 -5.43 6.26 20.19
C HIS A 204 -5.09 7.33 19.16
N SER A 205 -4.41 6.92 18.10
CA SER A 205 -4.10 7.80 16.97
C SER A 205 -5.40 8.15 16.23
N SER A 206 -5.37 9.26 15.51
CA SER A 206 -6.45 9.65 14.60
C SER A 206 -6.05 9.35 13.15
N LEU A 207 -7.03 9.09 12.28
CA LEU A 207 -6.81 8.96 10.84
C LEU A 207 -7.37 10.20 10.12
N MET A 208 -6.50 10.88 9.38
CA MET A 208 -6.80 12.06 8.61
C MET A 208 -6.99 11.65 7.14
N LEU A 209 -8.16 11.85 6.57
CA LEU A 209 -8.52 11.51 5.19
C LEU A 209 -8.71 12.73 4.28
N ALA A 210 -8.67 13.93 4.85
CA ALA A 210 -8.63 15.19 4.09
C ALA A 210 -7.29 15.87 4.33
N GLY A 211 -6.58 16.23 3.27
CA GLY A 211 -5.29 16.91 3.32
C GLY A 211 -5.40 18.37 3.74
N THR A 212 -4.32 18.88 4.32
CA THR A 212 -4.13 20.29 4.70
C THR A 212 -2.76 20.77 4.24
N ASP A 213 -2.41 22.00 4.59
CA ASP A 213 -1.04 22.49 4.36
C ASP A 213 -0.01 21.75 5.22
N GLU A 214 -0.44 21.14 6.35
CA GLU A 214 0.45 20.43 7.28
C GLU A 214 0.74 18.97 6.87
N TYR A 215 -0.20 18.30 6.19
CA TYR A 215 -0.05 16.89 5.79
C TYR A 215 -0.82 16.56 4.50
N PHE A 216 -0.38 15.51 3.82
CA PHE A 216 -1.02 15.00 2.62
C PHE A 216 -2.02 13.89 2.96
N ALA A 217 -3.28 14.06 2.64
CA ALA A 217 -4.31 13.04 2.75
C ALA A 217 -5.36 13.23 1.67
N ARG A 218 -6.08 12.17 1.31
CA ARG A 218 -7.13 12.22 0.30
C ARG A 218 -8.05 11.01 0.43
N THR A 219 -9.35 11.22 0.28
CA THR A 219 -10.29 10.15 -0.08
C THR A 219 -11.02 10.53 -1.36
N ARG A 220 -11.29 9.53 -2.20
CA ARG A 220 -12.15 9.66 -3.39
C ARG A 220 -13.56 9.18 -3.12
N ASN A 221 -13.79 8.62 -1.95
CA ASN A 221 -15.07 8.05 -1.55
C ASN A 221 -15.73 8.95 -0.51
N GLU A 222 -16.88 9.54 -0.87
CA GLU A 222 -17.65 10.46 -0.03
C GLU A 222 -18.30 9.80 1.20
N TYR A 223 -18.30 8.48 1.28
CA TYR A 223 -18.82 7.76 2.46
C TYR A 223 -17.86 7.72 3.64
N PHE A 224 -16.61 8.11 3.45
CA PHE A 224 -15.64 8.20 4.53
C PHE A 224 -15.59 9.60 5.12
N ASP A 225 -15.73 9.68 6.44
CA ASP A 225 -15.52 10.93 7.14
C ASP A 225 -14.11 11.46 6.95
N PRO A 226 -13.90 12.76 6.74
CA PRO A 226 -12.57 13.34 6.51
C PRO A 226 -11.62 13.20 7.70
N TYR A 227 -12.17 12.86 8.87
CA TYR A 227 -11.45 12.70 10.13
C TYR A 227 -12.05 11.57 10.96
N ILE A 228 -11.24 10.58 11.29
CA ILE A 228 -11.59 9.49 12.20
C ILE A 228 -10.80 9.68 13.49
N PRO A 229 -11.45 10.06 14.61
CA PRO A 229 -10.77 10.41 15.86
C PRO A 229 -10.03 9.23 16.51
N ASP A 230 -10.62 8.03 16.42
CA ASP A 230 -10.04 6.79 16.92
C ASP A 230 -9.69 5.88 15.75
N PHE A 231 -8.40 5.79 15.44
CA PHE A 231 -7.89 4.91 14.39
C PHE A 231 -7.90 3.46 14.89
N THR A 232 -9.01 2.78 14.65
CA THR A 232 -9.24 1.36 14.95
C THR A 232 -9.78 0.65 13.72
N ALA A 233 -9.74 -0.68 13.70
CA ALA A 233 -10.28 -1.46 12.58
C ALA A 233 -11.81 -1.36 12.46
N GLU A 234 -12.51 -1.07 13.55
CA GLU A 234 -13.97 -0.89 13.57
C GLU A 234 -14.39 0.42 12.92
N ASN A 235 -13.48 1.41 12.89
CA ASN A 235 -13.73 2.75 12.37
C ASN A 235 -13.16 2.93 10.94
N LEU A 236 -12.49 1.92 10.41
CA LEU A 236 -11.92 1.88 9.06
C LEU A 236 -12.81 1.06 8.13
#